data_694b61c20b711ef631efcb86530d7857
#
_entry.id   694b61c20b711ef631efcb86530d7857
#
_cell.length_a   1.000
_cell.length_b   1.000
_cell.length_c   1.000
_cell.angle_alpha   90.00
_cell.angle_beta   90.00
_cell.angle_gamma   90.00
#
_symmetry.space_group_name_H-M   'P 1'
#
loop_
_entity.id
_entity.type
_entity.pdbx_description
1 polymer ?
#
loop_
_entity_poly.entity_id
_entity_poly.type
_entity_poly.pdbx_seq_one_letter_code
_entity_poly.pdbx_strand_id
1 'polypeptide(L)'
;KSGRVAAEGIVTAVVDGNVGVVLEVNSETDFVAKNEDFKTFVKDAALMALATDKEDVAGLLAETHSEGIALSEVLNNRIATIGEKLDVRRFVKIATEGQVAGYIHGGGKIGVLVEMITTAKDAEVIAMGRDIAMQVAAMNPKYVSRDDVDQEYIAHETEILTQQALNEGKPANIVEKMIK
;
A
#
# COMPACT_ATOMS: atom_id res chain seq x y z
N LYS A 1 21.25 -16.66 -4.45
CA LYS A 1 19.80 -16.36 -4.34
C LYS A 1 19.40 -15.05 -5.01
N SER A 2 20.34 -14.16 -5.38
CA SER A 2 20.07 -12.84 -5.99
C SER A 2 19.32 -12.89 -7.35
N GLY A 3 19.38 -13.98 -8.08
CA GLY A 3 18.69 -14.16 -9.38
C GLY A 3 17.26 -14.71 -9.28
N ARG A 4 16.73 -14.99 -8.09
CA ARG A 4 15.37 -15.48 -7.90
C ARG A 4 14.38 -14.32 -7.79
N VAL A 5 13.15 -14.53 -8.27
CA VAL A 5 12.09 -13.52 -8.21
C VAL A 5 11.29 -13.73 -6.93
N ALA A 6 11.17 -12.69 -6.11
CA ALA A 6 10.29 -12.64 -4.94
C ALA A 6 9.03 -11.87 -5.34
N ALA A 7 8.00 -12.59 -5.81
CA ALA A 7 6.75 -12.03 -6.31
C ALA A 7 5.54 -12.28 -5.39
N GLU A 8 5.71 -13.14 -4.40
CA GLU A 8 4.75 -13.36 -3.32
C GLU A 8 5.14 -12.51 -2.10
N GLY A 9 4.46 -12.68 -0.99
CA GLY A 9 4.77 -11.96 0.25
C GLY A 9 3.52 -11.42 0.92
N ILE A 10 3.72 -10.46 1.82
CA ILE A 10 2.64 -9.80 2.53
C ILE A 10 2.83 -8.28 2.61
N VAL A 11 1.72 -7.60 2.64
CA VAL A 11 1.61 -6.19 3.00
C VAL A 11 1.06 -6.10 4.42
N THR A 12 1.60 -5.20 5.21
CA THR A 12 1.08 -4.87 6.53
C THR A 12 0.88 -3.38 6.69
N ALA A 13 -0.04 -2.99 7.57
CA ALA A 13 -0.26 -1.60 7.94
C ALA A 13 -0.22 -1.48 9.47
N VAL A 14 0.46 -0.45 9.94
CA VAL A 14 0.53 -0.09 11.36
C VAL A 14 0.16 1.38 11.49
N VAL A 15 -0.74 1.68 12.43
CA VAL A 15 -1.18 3.05 12.71
C VAL A 15 -1.02 3.32 14.20
N ASP A 16 -0.44 4.46 14.53
CA ASP A 16 -0.37 5.00 15.88
C ASP A 16 -0.83 6.47 15.85
N GLY A 17 -2.05 6.70 16.29
CA GLY A 17 -2.66 8.02 16.31
C GLY A 17 -2.79 8.63 14.91
N ASN A 18 -1.97 9.66 14.67
CA ASN A 18 -1.96 10.41 13.42
C ASN A 18 -0.78 10.04 12.49
N VAL A 19 -0.11 8.93 12.77
CA VAL A 19 0.95 8.37 11.91
C VAL A 19 0.57 6.97 11.48
N GLY A 20 0.73 6.66 10.21
CA GLY A 20 0.50 5.33 9.67
C GLY A 20 1.58 4.93 8.67
N VAL A 21 1.86 3.64 8.60
CA VAL A 21 2.76 3.02 7.64
C VAL A 21 2.07 1.85 6.98
N VAL A 22 2.21 1.73 5.68
CA VAL A 22 1.97 0.49 4.92
C VAL A 22 3.31 0.01 4.37
N LEU A 23 3.64 -1.26 4.59
CA LEU A 23 4.92 -1.85 4.20
C LEU A 23 4.69 -3.17 3.47
N GLU A 24 5.42 -3.38 2.38
CA GLU A 24 5.41 -4.59 1.57
C GLU A 24 6.75 -5.31 1.68
N VAL A 25 6.68 -6.59 2.09
CA VAL A 25 7.83 -7.50 2.10
C VAL A 25 7.51 -8.71 1.24
N ASN A 26 8.36 -8.97 0.27
CA ASN A 26 8.17 -10.04 -0.69
C ASN A 26 8.97 -11.29 -0.31
N SER A 27 8.44 -12.45 -0.72
CA SER A 27 9.05 -13.79 -0.65
C SER A 27 8.91 -14.49 -2.00
N GLU A 28 9.59 -15.63 -2.19
CA GLU A 28 9.47 -16.41 -3.42
C GLU A 28 8.12 -17.15 -3.49
N THR A 29 7.64 -17.66 -2.35
CA THR A 29 6.41 -18.46 -2.28
C THR A 29 5.41 -17.93 -1.28
N ASP A 30 4.15 -18.29 -1.49
CA ASP A 30 3.05 -17.99 -0.57
C ASP A 30 3.11 -18.81 0.74
N PHE A 31 3.87 -19.90 0.75
CA PHE A 31 4.14 -20.68 1.96
C PHE A 31 4.94 -19.86 2.97
N VAL A 32 5.97 -19.15 2.51
CA VAL A 32 6.78 -18.27 3.37
C VAL A 32 5.93 -17.08 3.85
N ALA A 33 5.06 -16.54 3.03
CA ALA A 33 4.11 -15.49 3.45
C ALA A 33 3.21 -15.91 4.63
N LYS A 34 3.03 -17.22 4.87
CA LYS A 34 2.26 -17.77 6.01
C LYS A 34 3.15 -18.16 7.19
N ASN A 35 4.48 -18.13 7.03
CA ASN A 35 5.46 -18.50 8.07
C ASN A 35 5.49 -17.44 9.19
N GLU A 36 5.49 -17.88 10.45
CA GLU A 36 5.43 -16.97 11.60
C GLU A 36 6.71 -16.13 11.78
N ASP A 37 7.89 -16.70 11.49
CA ASP A 37 9.14 -15.93 11.56
C ASP A 37 9.18 -14.83 10.51
N PHE A 38 8.66 -15.11 9.32
CA PHE A 38 8.50 -14.10 8.26
C PHE A 38 7.51 -13.00 8.68
N LYS A 39 6.35 -13.37 9.21
CA LYS A 39 5.35 -12.40 9.68
C LYS A 39 5.87 -11.53 10.82
N THR A 40 6.64 -12.11 11.74
CA THR A 40 7.29 -11.38 12.83
C THR A 40 8.26 -10.35 12.27
N PHE A 41 9.13 -10.75 11.35
CA PHE A 41 10.06 -9.84 10.68
C PHE A 41 9.31 -8.69 9.99
N VAL A 42 8.24 -8.98 9.25
CA VAL A 42 7.44 -7.95 8.58
C VAL A 42 6.81 -6.98 9.56
N LYS A 43 6.30 -7.46 10.68
CA LYS A 43 5.73 -6.63 11.74
C LYS A 43 6.80 -5.73 12.37
N ASP A 44 7.97 -6.27 12.69
CA ASP A 44 9.07 -5.51 13.26
C ASP A 44 9.56 -4.42 12.31
N ALA A 45 9.74 -4.76 11.02
CA ALA A 45 10.10 -3.80 9.98
C ALA A 45 9.05 -2.67 9.84
N ALA A 46 7.76 -2.99 9.93
CA ALA A 46 6.69 -2.00 9.86
C ALA A 46 6.68 -1.07 11.09
N LEU A 47 6.93 -1.59 12.30
CA LEU A 47 7.06 -0.78 13.51
C LEU A 47 8.29 0.13 13.44
N MET A 48 9.41 -0.36 12.90
CA MET A 48 10.60 0.46 12.65
C MET A 48 10.32 1.56 11.63
N ALA A 49 9.62 1.24 10.53
CA ALA A 49 9.21 2.22 9.53
C ALA A 49 8.26 3.29 10.11
N LEU A 50 7.41 2.92 11.06
CA LEU A 50 6.54 3.88 11.77
C LEU A 50 7.37 4.86 12.62
N ALA A 51 8.43 4.38 13.27
CA ALA A 51 9.24 5.16 14.20
C ALA A 51 10.36 5.98 13.52
N THR A 52 10.91 5.50 12.39
CA THR A 52 12.05 6.13 11.71
C THR A 52 11.69 7.48 11.07
N ASP A 53 12.70 8.34 10.90
CA ASP A 53 12.64 9.54 10.07
C ASP A 53 13.03 9.29 8.59
N LYS A 54 13.41 8.07 8.26
CA LYS A 54 13.82 7.68 6.90
C LYS A 54 12.61 7.54 5.98
N GLU A 55 12.80 7.96 4.73
CA GLU A 55 11.73 7.97 3.71
C GLU A 55 11.88 6.84 2.70
N ASP A 56 13.01 6.14 2.70
CA ASP A 56 13.30 5.07 1.76
C ASP A 56 13.69 3.75 2.44
N VAL A 57 13.63 2.67 1.67
CA VAL A 57 13.96 1.32 2.12
C VAL A 57 15.42 1.20 2.54
N ALA A 58 16.35 1.89 1.86
CA ALA A 58 17.77 1.83 2.19
C ALA A 58 18.04 2.43 3.56
N GLY A 59 17.41 3.56 3.88
CA GLY A 59 17.47 4.18 5.20
C GLY A 59 16.86 3.30 6.28
N LEU A 60 15.68 2.71 6.03
CA LEU A 60 15.03 1.79 6.96
C LEU A 60 15.91 0.55 7.24
N LEU A 61 16.52 -0.05 6.22
CA LEU A 61 17.38 -1.22 6.35
C LEU A 61 18.68 -0.94 7.12
N ALA A 62 19.11 0.31 7.20
CA ALA A 62 20.26 0.73 7.98
C ALA A 62 19.94 0.97 9.47
N GLU A 63 18.67 1.09 9.83
CA GLU A 63 18.24 1.28 11.23
C GLU A 63 18.56 0.08 12.09
N THR A 64 18.82 0.33 13.38
CA THR A 64 19.13 -0.72 14.35
C THR A 64 17.85 -1.43 14.81
N HIS A 65 17.78 -2.71 14.55
CA HIS A 65 16.70 -3.58 15.03
C HIS A 65 16.85 -3.90 16.53
N SER A 66 15.80 -4.36 17.17
CA SER A 66 15.78 -4.76 18.59
C SER A 66 16.80 -5.88 18.92
N GLU A 67 17.26 -6.65 17.92
CA GLU A 67 18.34 -7.62 18.07
C GLU A 67 19.73 -6.97 18.19
N GLY A 68 19.86 -5.64 18.14
CA GLY A 68 21.11 -4.90 18.26
C GLY A 68 21.97 -4.85 16.98
N ILE A 69 21.44 -5.29 15.86
CA ILE A 69 22.07 -5.27 14.52
C ILE A 69 21.20 -4.50 13.54
N ALA A 70 21.74 -4.13 12.38
CA ALA A 70 20.96 -3.45 11.35
C ALA A 70 19.82 -4.34 10.83
N LEU A 71 18.68 -3.73 10.46
CA LEU A 71 17.55 -4.46 9.87
C LEU A 71 17.94 -5.24 8.62
N SER A 72 18.91 -4.75 7.83
CA SER A 72 19.49 -5.47 6.68
C SER A 72 20.19 -6.77 7.09
N GLU A 73 20.84 -6.80 8.24
CA GLU A 73 21.49 -8.02 8.77
C GLU A 73 20.42 -9.01 9.28
N VAL A 74 19.40 -8.52 9.97
CA VAL A 74 18.24 -9.34 10.36
C VAL A 74 17.57 -9.96 9.13
N LEU A 75 17.35 -9.19 8.07
CA LEU A 75 16.82 -9.68 6.79
C LEU A 75 17.69 -10.80 6.21
N ASN A 76 19.00 -10.60 6.18
CA ASN A 76 19.95 -11.62 5.69
C ASN A 76 19.91 -12.91 6.53
N ASN A 77 19.77 -12.79 7.85
CA ASN A 77 19.63 -13.93 8.75
C ASN A 77 18.33 -14.70 8.48
N ARG A 78 17.21 -13.97 8.23
CA ARG A 78 15.93 -14.61 7.85
C ARG A 78 16.03 -15.30 6.49
N ILE A 79 16.69 -14.68 5.49
CA ILE A 79 16.97 -15.30 4.19
C ILE A 79 17.78 -16.60 4.35
N ALA A 80 18.76 -16.62 5.26
CA ALA A 80 19.58 -17.80 5.51
C ALA A 80 18.75 -18.92 6.16
N THR A 81 17.91 -18.59 7.14
CA THR A 81 17.11 -19.55 7.92
C THR A 81 15.94 -20.09 7.10
N ILE A 82 15.18 -19.23 6.44
CA ILE A 82 13.99 -19.58 5.65
C ILE A 82 14.39 -20.25 4.33
N GLY A 83 15.54 -19.88 3.77
CA GLY A 83 16.03 -20.48 2.53
C GLY A 83 15.52 -19.85 1.24
N GLU A 84 14.65 -18.85 1.31
CA GLU A 84 14.12 -18.11 0.17
C GLU A 84 14.71 -16.69 0.09
N LYS A 85 14.60 -16.06 -1.09
CA LYS A 85 14.84 -14.63 -1.24
C LYS A 85 13.71 -13.87 -0.56
N LEU A 86 14.07 -12.96 0.34
CA LEU A 86 13.16 -11.99 0.94
C LEU A 86 13.59 -10.58 0.51
N ASP A 87 12.63 -9.69 0.34
CA ASP A 87 12.89 -8.33 -0.10
C ASP A 87 11.93 -7.36 0.60
N VAL A 88 12.45 -6.39 1.33
CA VAL A 88 11.67 -5.23 1.78
C VAL A 88 11.47 -4.34 0.57
N ARG A 89 10.33 -4.48 -0.08
CA ARG A 89 10.07 -3.92 -1.41
C ARG A 89 9.86 -2.41 -1.37
N ARG A 90 9.02 -1.96 -0.45
CA ARG A 90 8.64 -0.55 -0.30
C ARG A 90 7.84 -0.33 0.99
N PHE A 91 7.81 0.93 1.40
CA PHE A 91 6.84 1.38 2.39
C PHE A 91 6.38 2.80 2.07
N VAL A 92 5.22 3.17 2.59
CA VAL A 92 4.70 4.53 2.57
C VAL A 92 4.30 4.90 3.99
N LYS A 93 4.72 6.07 4.43
CA LYS A 93 4.39 6.65 5.72
C LYS A 93 3.55 7.89 5.53
N ILE A 94 2.48 7.99 6.30
CA ILE A 94 1.65 9.20 6.41
C ILE A 94 1.78 9.71 7.83
N ALA A 95 2.11 10.99 7.98
CA ALA A 95 2.03 11.73 9.22
C ALA A 95 1.17 12.97 8.98
N THR A 96 0.14 13.16 9.78
CA THR A 96 -0.86 14.22 9.59
C THR A 96 -1.24 14.89 10.90
N GLU A 97 -1.81 16.07 10.86
CA GLU A 97 -2.48 16.69 12.01
C GLU A 97 -3.90 16.12 12.24
N GLY A 98 -4.44 15.42 11.25
CA GLY A 98 -5.73 14.75 11.31
C GLY A 98 -5.69 13.34 11.90
N GLN A 99 -6.28 12.39 11.21
CA GLN A 99 -6.31 10.97 11.59
C GLN A 99 -5.83 10.11 10.42
N VAL A 100 -5.23 8.97 10.74
CA VAL A 100 -4.89 7.94 9.76
C VAL A 100 -5.66 6.67 10.09
N ALA A 101 -6.27 6.06 9.08
CA ALA A 101 -6.87 4.73 9.17
C ALA A 101 -6.12 3.75 8.27
N GLY A 102 -5.89 2.54 8.76
CA GLY A 102 -5.25 1.46 8.03
C GLY A 102 -6.18 0.27 7.84
N TYR A 103 -6.06 -0.40 6.70
CA TYR A 103 -6.78 -1.61 6.39
C TYR A 103 -5.92 -2.60 5.60
N ILE A 104 -5.99 -3.87 5.99
CA ILE A 104 -5.35 -4.99 5.30
C ILE A 104 -6.42 -5.93 4.78
N HIS A 105 -6.37 -6.23 3.50
CA HIS A 105 -7.29 -7.14 2.83
C HIS A 105 -6.59 -8.43 2.39
N GLY A 106 -7.38 -9.53 2.36
CA GLY A 106 -6.92 -10.80 1.80
C GLY A 106 -5.70 -11.41 2.51
N GLY A 107 -5.59 -11.22 3.84
CA GLY A 107 -4.47 -11.78 4.61
C GLY A 107 -3.11 -11.18 4.27
N GLY A 108 -3.07 -9.91 3.87
CA GLY A 108 -1.83 -9.22 3.52
C GLY A 108 -1.59 -9.11 2.00
N LYS A 109 -2.64 -9.26 1.18
CA LYS A 109 -2.53 -9.07 -0.27
C LYS A 109 -2.69 -7.61 -0.69
N ILE A 110 -3.50 -6.82 0.04
CA ILE A 110 -3.71 -5.39 -0.20
C ILE A 110 -3.60 -4.65 1.12
N GLY A 111 -2.84 -3.58 1.15
CA GLY A 111 -2.76 -2.65 2.28
C GLY A 111 -3.16 -1.25 1.86
N VAL A 112 -3.94 -0.58 2.69
CA VAL A 112 -4.44 0.78 2.44
C VAL A 112 -4.24 1.63 3.68
N LEU A 113 -3.78 2.87 3.46
CA LEU A 113 -3.84 3.95 4.43
C LEU A 113 -4.76 5.04 3.90
N VAL A 114 -5.60 5.58 4.77
CA VAL A 114 -6.43 6.75 4.49
C VAL A 114 -6.07 7.85 5.48
N GLU A 115 -5.68 9.00 4.95
CA GLU A 115 -5.53 10.24 5.70
C GLU A 115 -6.87 10.97 5.74
N MET A 116 -7.28 11.38 6.91
CA MET A 116 -8.49 12.18 7.12
C MET A 116 -8.13 13.51 7.74
N ILE A 117 -8.39 14.59 7.05
CA ILE A 117 -8.20 15.95 7.55
C ILE A 117 -9.39 16.29 8.45
N THR A 118 -9.19 16.14 9.75
CA THR A 118 -10.24 16.34 10.76
C THR A 118 -9.64 16.71 12.12
N THR A 119 -10.38 17.46 12.89
CA THR A 119 -10.07 17.73 14.31
C THR A 119 -10.72 16.72 15.26
N ALA A 120 -11.70 15.94 14.76
CA ALA A 120 -12.37 14.90 15.53
C ALA A 120 -11.44 13.69 15.73
N LYS A 121 -11.43 13.14 16.95
CA LYS A 121 -10.57 12.01 17.34
C LYS A 121 -11.36 10.87 17.97
N ASP A 122 -12.66 10.85 17.74
CA ASP A 122 -13.55 9.82 18.28
C ASP A 122 -13.47 8.50 17.48
N ALA A 123 -13.97 7.45 18.10
CA ALA A 123 -13.95 6.11 17.52
C ALA A 123 -14.79 6.00 16.22
N GLU A 124 -15.81 6.83 16.04
CA GLU A 124 -16.67 6.83 14.86
C GLU A 124 -15.91 7.34 13.64
N VAL A 125 -15.07 8.36 13.79
CA VAL A 125 -14.20 8.87 12.72
C VAL A 125 -13.18 7.82 12.30
N ILE A 126 -12.57 7.13 13.26
CA ILE A 126 -11.62 6.04 12.97
C ILE A 126 -12.31 4.89 12.23
N ALA A 127 -13.52 4.51 12.67
CA ALA A 127 -14.32 3.48 12.02
C ALA A 127 -14.68 3.88 10.58
N MET A 128 -15.12 5.12 10.36
CA MET A 128 -15.41 5.64 9.03
C MET A 128 -14.17 5.60 8.13
N GLY A 129 -13.00 6.00 8.63
CA GLY A 129 -11.75 5.93 7.89
C GLY A 129 -11.40 4.51 7.46
N ARG A 130 -11.67 3.52 8.33
CA ARG A 130 -11.50 2.11 7.99
C ARG A 130 -12.47 1.64 6.91
N ASP A 131 -13.72 2.05 6.96
CA ASP A 131 -14.72 1.73 5.95
C ASP A 131 -14.33 2.32 4.58
N ILE A 132 -13.82 3.55 4.57
CA ILE A 132 -13.25 4.16 3.36
C ILE A 132 -12.05 3.35 2.85
N ALA A 133 -11.14 2.94 3.72
CA ALA A 133 -9.99 2.12 3.33
C ALA A 133 -10.40 0.76 2.74
N MET A 134 -11.46 0.14 3.27
CA MET A 134 -12.06 -1.08 2.71
C MET A 134 -12.60 -0.82 1.30
N GLN A 135 -13.29 0.31 1.09
CA GLN A 135 -13.80 0.69 -0.22
C GLN A 135 -12.67 0.97 -1.22
N VAL A 136 -11.60 1.63 -0.78
CA VAL A 136 -10.39 1.86 -1.59
C VAL A 136 -9.76 0.52 -2.00
N ALA A 137 -9.65 -0.44 -1.09
CA ALA A 137 -9.14 -1.77 -1.42
C ALA A 137 -10.01 -2.49 -2.46
N ALA A 138 -11.33 -2.34 -2.40
CA ALA A 138 -12.27 -2.97 -3.31
C ALA A 138 -12.29 -2.31 -4.71
N MET A 139 -12.25 -0.98 -4.75
CA MET A 139 -12.42 -0.19 -5.99
C MET A 139 -11.11 0.11 -6.71
N ASN A 140 -9.96 0.01 -6.00
CA ASN A 140 -8.64 0.35 -6.51
C ASN A 140 -8.59 1.69 -7.28
N PRO A 141 -9.03 2.80 -6.67
CA PRO A 141 -9.09 4.10 -7.33
C PRO A 141 -7.68 4.58 -7.68
N LYS A 142 -7.55 5.23 -8.83
CA LYS A 142 -6.28 5.81 -9.28
C LYS A 142 -6.01 7.18 -8.66
N TYR A 143 -7.06 7.91 -8.27
CA TYR A 143 -7.01 9.29 -7.80
C TYR A 143 -7.89 9.47 -6.57
N VAL A 144 -7.54 10.43 -5.72
CA VAL A 144 -8.31 10.79 -4.52
C VAL A 144 -9.53 11.64 -4.88
N SER A 145 -9.35 12.61 -5.79
CA SER A 145 -10.41 13.50 -6.23
C SER A 145 -10.40 13.74 -7.75
N ARG A 146 -11.44 14.39 -8.25
CA ARG A 146 -11.52 14.79 -9.67
C ARG A 146 -10.40 15.75 -10.06
N ASP A 147 -9.99 16.61 -9.14
CA ASP A 147 -9.00 17.66 -9.39
C ASP A 147 -7.58 17.06 -9.54
N ASP A 148 -7.36 15.85 -9.01
CA ASP A 148 -6.09 15.12 -9.13
C ASP A 148 -5.96 14.36 -10.45
N VAL A 149 -7.06 14.26 -11.24
CA VAL A 149 -7.06 13.45 -12.46
C VAL A 149 -6.22 14.14 -13.54
N ASP A 150 -5.25 13.41 -14.09
CA ASP A 150 -4.40 13.85 -15.18
C ASP A 150 -5.25 14.15 -16.43
N GLN A 151 -5.05 15.33 -17.03
CA GLN A 151 -5.77 15.74 -18.24
C GLN A 151 -5.48 14.84 -19.45
N GLU A 152 -4.27 14.30 -19.54
CA GLU A 152 -3.90 13.33 -20.57
C GLU A 152 -4.68 12.02 -20.39
N TYR A 153 -4.83 11.56 -19.14
CA TYR A 153 -5.66 10.41 -18.82
C TYR A 153 -7.13 10.64 -19.19
N ILE A 154 -7.70 11.80 -18.86
CA ILE A 154 -9.08 12.17 -19.23
C ILE A 154 -9.24 12.14 -20.76
N ALA A 155 -8.31 12.74 -21.49
CA ALA A 155 -8.37 12.78 -22.94
C ALA A 155 -8.33 11.36 -23.56
N HIS A 156 -7.46 10.50 -23.06
CA HIS A 156 -7.32 9.13 -23.53
C HIS A 156 -8.58 8.29 -23.26
N GLU A 157 -9.11 8.32 -22.03
CA GLU A 157 -10.34 7.61 -21.67
C GLU A 157 -11.54 8.14 -22.46
N THR A 158 -11.61 9.47 -22.69
CA THR A 158 -12.64 10.10 -23.52
C THR A 158 -12.59 9.55 -24.97
N GLU A 159 -11.42 9.44 -25.56
CA GLU A 159 -11.25 8.88 -26.89
C GLU A 159 -11.72 7.43 -26.96
N ILE A 160 -11.31 6.58 -26.01
CA ILE A 160 -11.71 5.17 -25.96
C ILE A 160 -13.23 5.04 -25.84
N LEU A 161 -13.85 5.75 -24.89
CA LEU A 161 -15.30 5.70 -24.68
C LEU A 161 -16.07 6.22 -25.90
N THR A 162 -15.56 7.26 -26.57
CA THR A 162 -16.13 7.78 -27.82
C THR A 162 -16.15 6.71 -28.90
N GLN A 163 -15.01 6.05 -29.12
CA GLN A 163 -14.92 5.00 -30.13
C GLN A 163 -15.80 3.79 -29.81
N GLN A 164 -15.86 3.38 -28.56
CA GLN A 164 -16.75 2.30 -28.13
C GLN A 164 -18.22 2.63 -28.40
N ALA A 165 -18.67 3.81 -28.00
CA ALA A 165 -20.06 4.25 -28.20
C ALA A 165 -20.43 4.38 -29.68
N LEU A 166 -19.53 4.87 -30.54
CA LEU A 166 -19.72 4.92 -31.99
C LEU A 166 -19.80 3.52 -32.60
N ASN A 167 -18.94 2.59 -32.17
CA ASN A 167 -18.97 1.20 -32.64
C ASN A 167 -20.25 0.46 -32.23
N GLU A 168 -20.86 0.86 -31.10
CA GLU A 168 -22.19 0.38 -30.68
C GLU A 168 -23.34 1.01 -31.49
N GLY A 169 -23.04 1.88 -32.45
CA GLY A 169 -24.04 2.53 -33.31
C GLY A 169 -24.78 3.70 -32.67
N LYS A 170 -24.26 4.24 -31.57
CA LYS A 170 -24.88 5.41 -30.93
C LYS A 170 -24.66 6.67 -31.78
N PRO A 171 -25.67 7.53 -31.94
CA PRO A 171 -25.52 8.79 -32.66
C PRO A 171 -24.51 9.72 -31.98
N ALA A 172 -23.71 10.45 -32.75
CA ALA A 172 -22.62 11.30 -32.25
C ALA A 172 -23.08 12.33 -31.20
N ASN A 173 -24.28 12.89 -31.36
CA ASN A 173 -24.86 13.83 -30.39
C ASN A 173 -25.26 13.18 -29.05
N ILE A 174 -25.48 11.88 -29.02
CA ILE A 174 -25.71 11.11 -27.80
C ILE A 174 -24.38 10.78 -27.15
N VAL A 175 -23.38 10.38 -27.92
CA VAL A 175 -22.03 10.08 -27.45
C VAL A 175 -21.44 11.28 -26.72
N GLU A 176 -21.53 12.50 -27.30
CA GLU A 176 -21.05 13.73 -26.70
C GLU A 176 -21.69 14.03 -25.33
N LYS A 177 -22.96 13.66 -25.13
CA LYS A 177 -23.64 13.81 -23.84
C LYS A 177 -23.27 12.75 -22.81
N MET A 178 -22.86 11.57 -23.26
CA MET A 178 -22.48 10.46 -22.38
C MET A 178 -21.08 10.62 -21.79
N ILE A 179 -20.22 11.37 -22.49
CA ILE A 179 -18.79 11.52 -22.13
C ILE A 179 -18.56 12.74 -21.20
N LYS A 180 -19.53 13.63 -21.08
CA LYS A 180 -19.53 14.74 -20.12
C LYS A 180 -19.91 14.29 -18.70
#